data_6bb47024fd95aa531a33aa3300110415
#
_entry.id   6bb47024fd95aa531a33aa3300110415
#
_cell.length_a   1.000
_cell.length_b   1.000
_cell.length_c   1.000
_cell.angle_alpha   90.00
_cell.angle_beta   90.00
_cell.angle_gamma   90.00
#
_symmetry.space_group_name_H-M   'P 1'
#
loop_
_entity.id
_entity.type
_entity.pdbx_description
1 polymer ?
#
loop_
_entity_poly.entity_id
_entity_poly.type
_entity_poly.pdbx_seq_one_letter_code
_entity_poly.pdbx_strand_id
1 'polypeptide(L)'
;MRYQQLPSSVFQADMGGGNVLLDEDLQLVGVLDFNLSGRETALNMLFRESFVNFEDDEKNMLYDGQLQEKAFTLFIENLQIIKKHYTFNQAEADAAPLLYRYLRPFWRYTVRAVETKRKDAAKIERVLAWMEAEQARNLEL
;
A
#
# COMPACT_ATOMS: atom_id res chain seq x y z
N MET A 1 9.70 -7.37 18.68
CA MET A 1 8.57 -6.38 18.67
C MET A 1 7.25 -7.14 18.58
N ARG A 2 6.21 -6.72 19.30
CA ARG A 2 4.87 -7.32 19.17
C ARG A 2 3.99 -6.35 18.41
N TYR A 3 3.40 -6.79 17.32
CA TYR A 3 2.45 -6.01 16.50
C TYR A 3 1.32 -5.37 17.34
N GLN A 4 0.86 -6.07 18.38
CA GLN A 4 -0.18 -5.60 19.30
C GLN A 4 0.23 -4.38 20.15
N GLN A 5 1.51 -4.00 20.16
CA GLN A 5 2.03 -2.83 20.88
C GLN A 5 2.05 -1.57 20.01
N LEU A 6 1.74 -1.70 18.69
CA LEU A 6 1.64 -0.55 17.82
C LEU A 6 0.36 0.25 18.09
N PRO A 7 0.39 1.57 17.93
CA PRO A 7 -0.81 2.41 18.02
C PRO A 7 -1.89 1.90 17.08
N SER A 8 -3.11 1.83 17.56
CA SER A 8 -4.26 1.37 16.78
C SER A 8 -5.45 2.29 16.97
N SER A 9 -6.27 2.40 15.94
CA SER A 9 -7.50 3.16 15.94
C SER A 9 -8.58 2.45 15.12
N VAL A 10 -9.76 3.03 15.08
CA VAL A 10 -10.82 2.61 14.17
C VAL A 10 -10.70 3.40 12.89
N PHE A 11 -10.69 2.71 11.77
CA PHE A 11 -10.59 3.29 10.44
C PHE A 11 -11.74 2.80 9.55
N GLN A 12 -12.15 3.64 8.61
CA GLN A 12 -12.85 3.20 7.42
C GLN A 12 -11.81 2.56 6.50
N ALA A 13 -11.91 1.27 6.23
CA ALA A 13 -10.86 0.49 5.58
C ALA A 13 -10.97 0.44 4.05
N ASP A 14 -11.83 1.26 3.45
CA ASP A 14 -12.03 1.37 1.99
C ASP A 14 -12.15 2.83 1.57
N MET A 15 -11.06 3.58 1.72
CA MET A 15 -10.97 5.01 1.36
C MET A 15 -10.81 5.24 -0.15
N GLY A 16 -11.35 4.35 -0.98
CA GLY A 16 -11.36 4.52 -2.43
C GLY A 16 -12.11 5.77 -2.87
N GLY A 17 -11.78 6.30 -4.05
CA GLY A 17 -12.35 7.56 -4.56
C GLY A 17 -13.88 7.59 -4.64
N GLY A 18 -14.55 6.42 -4.71
CA GLY A 18 -16.02 6.32 -4.64
C GLY A 18 -16.61 6.51 -3.25
N ASN A 19 -15.79 6.44 -2.19
CA ASN A 19 -16.21 6.52 -0.80
C ASN A 19 -15.83 7.85 -0.13
N VAL A 20 -15.28 8.79 -0.92
CA VAL A 20 -14.84 10.11 -0.46
C VAL A 20 -15.65 11.18 -1.19
N LEU A 21 -16.25 12.09 -0.44
CA LEU A 21 -16.96 13.24 -0.99
C LEU A 21 -16.07 14.47 -0.87
N LEU A 22 -15.88 15.16 -1.98
CA LEU A 22 -15.16 16.42 -2.05
C LEU A 22 -16.13 17.52 -2.52
N ASP A 23 -15.93 18.75 -2.07
CA ASP A 23 -16.60 19.92 -2.62
C ASP A 23 -15.92 20.45 -3.89
N GLU A 24 -16.40 21.60 -4.41
CA GLU A 24 -15.88 22.23 -5.61
C GLU A 24 -14.43 22.71 -5.47
N ASP A 25 -13.96 22.95 -4.24
CA ASP A 25 -12.60 23.34 -3.89
C ASP A 25 -11.71 22.13 -3.54
N LEU A 26 -12.18 20.90 -3.81
CA LEU A 26 -11.52 19.63 -3.49
C LEU A 26 -11.26 19.41 -1.99
N GLN A 27 -12.08 20.03 -1.12
CA GLN A 27 -12.00 19.80 0.31
C GLN A 27 -12.86 18.60 0.70
N LEU A 28 -12.37 17.79 1.64
CA LEU A 28 -13.09 16.64 2.15
C LEU A 28 -14.34 17.10 2.92
N VAL A 29 -15.53 16.74 2.43
CA VAL A 29 -16.81 17.05 3.08
C VAL A 29 -17.51 15.82 3.64
N GLY A 30 -17.08 14.63 3.27
CA GLY A 30 -17.66 13.40 3.84
C GLY A 30 -16.97 12.13 3.41
N VAL A 31 -17.21 11.08 4.16
CA VAL A 31 -16.78 9.71 3.88
C VAL A 31 -18.01 8.81 3.90
N LEU A 32 -18.11 7.93 2.92
CA LEU A 32 -19.22 6.98 2.74
C LEU A 32 -18.75 5.55 3.04
N ASP A 33 -19.73 4.65 3.11
CA ASP A 33 -19.54 3.19 3.13
C ASP A 33 -18.59 2.69 4.22
N PHE A 34 -19.06 2.72 5.47
CA PHE A 34 -18.34 2.20 6.64
C PHE A 34 -18.45 0.67 6.83
N ASN A 35 -18.92 -0.07 5.83
CA ASN A 35 -19.11 -1.53 5.94
C ASN A 35 -17.81 -2.29 6.23
N LEU A 36 -16.67 -1.78 5.77
CA LEU A 36 -15.35 -2.35 6.02
C LEU A 36 -14.58 -1.64 7.14
N SER A 37 -15.27 -0.83 7.95
CA SER A 37 -14.63 -0.18 9.10
C SER A 37 -14.22 -1.20 10.15
N GLY A 38 -13.10 -0.95 10.79
CA GLY A 38 -12.57 -1.86 11.80
C GLY A 38 -11.40 -1.26 12.57
N ARG A 39 -10.92 -2.01 13.55
CA ARG A 39 -9.72 -1.63 14.32
C ARG A 39 -8.46 -2.15 13.63
N GLU A 40 -7.52 -1.26 13.38
CA GLU A 40 -6.25 -1.58 12.76
C GLU A 40 -5.13 -0.72 13.37
N THR A 41 -3.87 -1.12 13.18
CA THR A 41 -2.73 -0.25 13.52
C THR A 41 -2.67 0.92 12.54
N ALA A 42 -2.31 2.10 13.04
CA ALA A 42 -2.16 3.28 12.21
C ALA A 42 -1.14 3.03 11.08
N LEU A 43 0.00 2.42 11.41
CA LEU A 43 1.04 2.11 10.44
C LEU A 43 0.54 1.23 9.29
N ASN A 44 -0.22 0.15 9.58
CA ASN A 44 -0.76 -0.73 8.53
C ASN A 44 -1.75 0.01 7.64
N MET A 45 -2.67 0.78 8.24
CA MET A 45 -3.65 1.55 7.49
C MET A 45 -2.98 2.58 6.57
N LEU A 46 -2.06 3.39 7.11
CA LEU A 46 -1.37 4.42 6.36
C LEU A 46 -0.53 3.84 5.21
N PHE A 47 0.10 2.69 5.42
CA PHE A 47 0.84 2.01 4.35
C PHE A 47 -0.07 1.54 3.23
N ARG A 48 -1.19 0.90 3.58
CA ARG A 48 -2.17 0.41 2.60
C ARG A 48 -2.72 1.54 1.73
N GLU A 49 -3.08 2.66 2.34
CA GLU A 49 -3.61 3.82 1.61
C GLU A 49 -2.51 4.56 0.80
N SER A 50 -1.24 4.36 1.16
CA SER A 50 -0.11 4.95 0.41
C SER A 50 0.31 4.13 -0.80
N PHE A 51 -0.08 2.85 -0.89
CA PHE A 51 0.34 2.00 -2.00
C PHE A 51 -0.33 2.43 -3.31
N VAL A 52 0.50 2.69 -4.31
CA VAL A 52 0.08 2.98 -5.68
C VAL A 52 0.20 1.72 -6.53
N ASN A 53 -0.82 1.46 -7.33
CA ASN A 53 -0.83 0.36 -8.29
C ASN A 53 -1.21 0.90 -9.66
N PHE A 54 -0.40 0.55 -10.66
CA PHE A 54 -0.70 0.78 -12.06
C PHE A 54 -1.21 -0.53 -12.64
N GLU A 55 -2.50 -0.61 -12.89
CA GLU A 55 -3.17 -1.81 -13.43
C GLU A 55 -4.14 -1.38 -14.50
N ASP A 56 -3.68 -1.43 -15.74
CA ASP A 56 -4.51 -1.42 -16.93
C ASP A 56 -4.14 -2.59 -17.85
N ASP A 57 -4.88 -2.81 -18.93
CA ASP A 57 -4.66 -3.94 -19.82
C ASP A 57 -3.29 -3.91 -20.52
N GLU A 58 -2.70 -2.73 -20.69
CA GLU A 58 -1.44 -2.53 -21.42
C GLU A 58 -0.25 -2.24 -20.48
N LYS A 59 -0.50 -1.62 -19.33
CA LYS A 59 0.52 -1.12 -18.42
C LYS A 59 0.29 -1.66 -17.01
N ASN A 60 0.82 -2.82 -16.74
CA ASN A 60 0.74 -3.40 -15.41
C ASN A 60 2.11 -3.36 -14.74
N MET A 61 2.20 -2.67 -13.60
CA MET A 61 3.46 -2.50 -12.86
C MET A 61 4.14 -3.82 -12.48
N LEU A 62 3.38 -4.91 -12.33
CA LEU A 62 3.96 -6.21 -11.98
C LEU A 62 4.87 -6.78 -13.09
N TYR A 63 4.79 -6.24 -14.30
CA TYR A 63 5.55 -6.70 -15.46
C TYR A 63 6.48 -5.62 -16.04
N ASP A 64 6.45 -4.41 -15.46
CA ASP A 64 7.19 -3.24 -15.95
C ASP A 64 8.01 -2.60 -14.83
N GLY A 65 9.33 -2.74 -14.90
CA GLY A 65 10.27 -2.22 -13.90
C GLY A 65 10.21 -0.69 -13.73
N GLN A 66 9.90 0.07 -14.78
CA GLN A 66 9.78 1.53 -14.69
C GLN A 66 8.53 1.92 -13.87
N LEU A 67 7.42 1.22 -14.11
CA LEU A 67 6.20 1.42 -13.33
C LEU A 67 6.36 0.96 -11.88
N GLN A 68 7.15 -0.08 -11.61
CA GLN A 68 7.50 -0.52 -10.26
C GLN A 68 8.24 0.57 -9.50
N GLU A 69 9.28 1.15 -10.09
CA GLU A 69 10.04 2.25 -9.47
C GLU A 69 9.18 3.51 -9.29
N LYS A 70 8.35 3.83 -10.27
CA LYS A 70 7.40 4.94 -10.16
C LYS A 70 6.40 4.72 -9.00
N ALA A 71 5.87 3.51 -8.85
CA ALA A 71 4.95 3.17 -7.76
C ALA A 71 5.62 3.30 -6.38
N PHE A 72 6.89 2.89 -6.27
CA PHE A 72 7.66 3.05 -5.05
C PHE A 72 7.95 4.53 -4.75
N THR A 73 8.33 5.31 -5.74
CA THR A 73 8.53 6.76 -5.58
C THR A 73 7.27 7.45 -5.06
N LEU A 74 6.12 7.17 -5.67
CA LEU A 74 4.84 7.73 -5.23
C LEU A 74 4.45 7.25 -3.82
N PHE A 75 4.75 6.01 -3.45
CA PHE A 75 4.57 5.54 -2.09
C PHE A 75 5.39 6.37 -1.08
N ILE A 76 6.65 6.65 -1.39
CA ILE A 76 7.51 7.50 -0.54
C ILE A 76 6.97 8.94 -0.46
N GLU A 77 6.53 9.50 -1.58
CA GLU A 77 5.91 10.84 -1.61
C GLU A 77 4.65 10.90 -0.74
N ASN A 78 3.78 9.89 -0.83
CA ASN A 78 2.59 9.77 0.02
C ASN A 78 2.97 9.69 1.51
N LEU A 79 4.01 8.93 1.86
CA LEU A 79 4.52 8.89 3.24
C LEU A 79 5.03 10.26 3.71
N GLN A 80 5.68 11.05 2.84
CA GLN A 80 6.09 12.40 3.20
C GLN A 80 4.90 13.34 3.46
N ILE A 81 3.80 13.16 2.73
CA ILE A 81 2.56 13.90 2.99
C ILE A 81 1.99 13.49 4.35
N ILE A 82 1.91 12.18 4.63
CA ILE A 82 1.42 11.65 5.91
C ILE A 82 2.24 12.18 7.08
N LYS A 83 3.57 12.24 6.97
CA LYS A 83 4.47 12.76 8.00
C LYS A 83 4.22 14.23 8.38
N LYS A 84 3.54 15.00 7.56
CA LYS A 84 3.11 16.37 7.90
C LYS A 84 1.95 16.40 8.90
N HIS A 85 1.19 15.30 8.99
CA HIS A 85 -0.04 15.21 9.78
C HIS A 85 -0.02 14.10 10.83
N TYR A 86 0.92 13.15 10.71
CA TYR A 86 1.06 12.03 11.63
C TYR A 86 2.53 11.82 12.01
N THR A 87 2.79 11.77 13.32
CA THR A 87 4.13 11.50 13.84
C THR A 87 4.26 10.03 14.20
N PHE A 88 5.04 9.29 13.43
CA PHE A 88 5.37 7.91 13.75
C PHE A 88 6.25 7.85 15.00
N ASN A 89 5.89 6.99 15.94
CA ASN A 89 6.73 6.74 17.10
C ASN A 89 7.85 5.72 16.77
N GLN A 90 8.78 5.52 17.71
CA GLN A 90 9.92 4.62 17.49
C GLN A 90 9.49 3.18 17.20
N ALA A 91 8.43 2.69 17.85
CA ALA A 91 7.93 1.33 17.62
C ALA A 91 7.37 1.16 16.20
N GLU A 92 6.73 2.19 15.66
CA GLU A 92 6.24 2.21 14.27
C GLU A 92 7.40 2.30 13.29
N ALA A 93 8.41 3.15 13.56
CA ALA A 93 9.60 3.26 12.73
C ALA A 93 10.37 1.93 12.67
N ASP A 94 10.53 1.24 13.79
CA ASP A 94 11.17 -0.08 13.84
C ASP A 94 10.35 -1.17 13.12
N ALA A 95 9.01 -1.05 13.10
CA ALA A 95 8.13 -2.01 12.46
C ALA A 95 7.98 -1.79 10.95
N ALA A 96 8.15 -0.56 10.49
CA ALA A 96 7.87 -0.16 9.12
C ALA A 96 8.58 -0.99 8.04
N PRO A 97 9.89 -1.26 8.12
CA PRO A 97 10.57 -2.06 7.12
C PRO A 97 10.02 -3.49 7.03
N LEU A 98 9.73 -4.10 8.17
CA LEU A 98 9.16 -5.45 8.21
C LEU A 98 7.74 -5.46 7.64
N LEU A 99 6.91 -4.52 8.05
CA LEU A 99 5.53 -4.42 7.60
C LEU A 99 5.46 -4.19 6.08
N TYR A 100 6.29 -3.29 5.54
CA TYR A 100 6.39 -3.06 4.10
C TYR A 100 6.71 -4.34 3.33
N ARG A 101 7.75 -5.08 3.77
CA ARG A 101 8.19 -6.35 3.16
C ARG A 101 7.12 -7.44 3.17
N TYR A 102 6.19 -7.39 4.13
CA TYR A 102 5.05 -8.31 4.17
C TYR A 102 3.85 -7.81 3.38
N LEU A 103 3.54 -6.52 3.44
CA LEU A 103 2.33 -5.98 2.80
C LEU A 103 2.51 -5.83 1.29
N ARG A 104 3.58 -5.19 0.86
CA ARG A 104 3.73 -4.78 -0.54
C ARG A 104 3.82 -5.95 -1.52
N PRO A 105 4.71 -6.95 -1.33
CA PRO A 105 4.80 -8.09 -2.25
C PRO A 105 3.55 -8.96 -2.28
N PHE A 106 2.86 -9.08 -1.14
CA PHE A 106 1.69 -9.93 -1.00
C PHE A 106 0.36 -9.17 -1.09
N TRP A 107 0.39 -7.96 -1.66
CA TRP A 107 -0.83 -7.19 -1.86
C TRP A 107 -1.81 -7.93 -2.77
N ARG A 108 -3.13 -7.72 -2.54
CA ARG A 108 -4.20 -8.45 -3.24
C ARG A 108 -4.04 -8.51 -4.77
N TYR A 109 -3.54 -7.44 -5.38
CA TYR A 109 -3.33 -7.39 -6.83
C TYR A 109 -2.20 -8.31 -7.30
N THR A 110 -1.12 -8.43 -6.52
CA THR A 110 -0.02 -9.36 -6.79
C THR A 110 -0.49 -10.80 -6.71
N VAL A 111 -1.19 -11.15 -5.62
CA VAL A 111 -1.75 -12.49 -5.44
C VAL A 111 -2.70 -12.84 -6.58
N ARG A 112 -3.60 -11.93 -6.94
CA ARG A 112 -4.52 -12.11 -8.07
C ARG A 112 -3.78 -12.27 -9.41
N ALA A 113 -2.69 -11.52 -9.63
CA ALA A 113 -1.89 -11.67 -10.85
C ALA A 113 -1.26 -13.06 -10.96
N VAL A 114 -0.70 -13.59 -9.86
CA VAL A 114 -0.18 -14.97 -9.82
C VAL A 114 -1.27 -15.97 -10.13
N GLU A 115 -2.44 -15.84 -9.51
CA GLU A 115 -3.57 -16.75 -9.74
C GLU A 115 -4.07 -16.72 -11.19
N THR A 116 -4.26 -15.52 -11.75
CA THR A 116 -4.84 -15.35 -13.09
C THR A 116 -3.86 -15.66 -14.21
N LYS A 117 -2.56 -15.44 -14.00
CA LYS A 117 -1.51 -15.63 -15.01
C LYS A 117 -0.69 -16.92 -14.80
N ARG A 118 -1.12 -17.83 -13.93
CA ARG A 118 -0.41 -19.08 -13.60
C ARG A 118 0.00 -19.95 -14.79
N LYS A 119 -0.61 -19.76 -15.96
CA LYS A 119 -0.27 -20.47 -17.21
C LYS A 119 0.79 -19.76 -18.06
N ASP A 120 1.17 -18.54 -17.70
CA ASP A 120 2.18 -17.74 -18.39
C ASP A 120 3.44 -17.68 -17.53
N ALA A 121 4.34 -18.63 -17.75
CA ALA A 121 5.56 -18.78 -16.96
C ALA A 121 6.41 -17.48 -16.95
N ALA A 122 6.55 -16.82 -18.09
CA ALA A 122 7.35 -15.61 -18.18
C ALA A 122 6.77 -14.45 -17.35
N LYS A 123 5.44 -14.32 -17.28
CA LYS A 123 4.81 -13.34 -16.41
C LYS A 123 4.95 -13.70 -14.94
N ILE A 124 4.81 -14.96 -14.59
CA ILE A 124 5.01 -15.42 -13.21
C ILE A 124 6.44 -15.16 -12.76
N GLU A 125 7.44 -15.48 -13.55
CA GLU A 125 8.84 -15.18 -13.23
C GLU A 125 9.08 -13.68 -12.95
N ARG A 126 8.48 -12.79 -13.75
CA ARG A 126 8.57 -11.34 -13.53
C ARG A 126 7.89 -10.91 -12.22
N VAL A 127 6.73 -11.46 -11.91
CA VAL A 127 6.04 -11.16 -10.64
C VAL A 127 6.85 -11.63 -9.45
N LEU A 128 7.42 -12.83 -9.51
CA LEU A 128 8.26 -13.36 -8.43
C LEU A 128 9.54 -12.53 -8.25
N ALA A 129 10.22 -12.18 -9.34
CA ALA A 129 11.39 -11.31 -9.29
C ALA A 129 11.07 -9.93 -8.68
N TRP A 130 9.91 -9.36 -9.03
CA TRP A 130 9.45 -8.13 -8.39
C TRP A 130 9.15 -8.31 -6.89
N MET A 131 8.49 -9.41 -6.49
CA MET A 131 8.23 -9.69 -5.07
C MET A 131 9.54 -9.79 -4.26
N GLU A 132 10.56 -10.46 -4.81
CA GLU A 132 11.88 -10.56 -4.20
C GLU A 132 12.56 -9.18 -4.08
N ALA A 133 12.49 -8.37 -5.14
CA ALA A 133 13.03 -7.01 -5.12
C ALA A 133 12.34 -6.13 -4.07
N GLU A 134 11.01 -6.20 -3.95
CA GLU A 134 10.26 -5.45 -2.93
C GLU A 134 10.59 -5.93 -1.50
N GLN A 135 10.82 -7.21 -1.30
CA GLN A 135 11.26 -7.74 0.00
C GLN A 135 12.69 -7.27 0.38
N ALA A 136 13.53 -7.00 -0.59
CA ALA A 136 14.89 -6.52 -0.38
C ALA A 136 14.97 -5.00 -0.18
N ARG A 137 13.88 -4.24 -0.46
CA ARG A 137 13.89 -2.78 -0.32
C ARG A 137 14.11 -2.37 1.13
N ASN A 138 14.94 -1.36 1.31
CA ASN A 138 15.10 -0.71 2.59
C ASN A 138 14.11 0.45 2.69
N LEU A 139 13.31 0.47 3.77
CA LEU A 139 12.37 1.53 4.07
C LEU A 139 12.74 2.16 5.41
N GLU A 140 12.92 3.47 5.42
CA GLU A 140 13.13 4.28 6.63
C GLU A 140 11.96 5.28 6.77
N LEU A 141 11.37 5.35 7.97
CA LEU A 141 10.34 6.34 8.32
C LEU A 141 10.93 7.61 8.91
#